data_79b3980fc5b48f27890aa9dc552c21a2
#
_entry.id   79b3980fc5b48f27890aa9dc552c21a2
#
_cell.length_a   1.000
_cell.length_b   1.000
_cell.length_c   1.000
_cell.angle_alpha   90.00
_cell.angle_beta   90.00
_cell.angle_gamma   90.00
#
_symmetry.space_group_name_H-M   'P 1'
#
loop_
_entity.id
_entity.type
_entity.pdbx_description
1 polymer ?
#
loop_
_entity_poly.entity_id
_entity_poly.type
_entity_poly.pdbx_seq_one_letter_code
_entity_poly.pdbx_strand_id
1 'polypeptide(L)'
;MEDGSSLPINTPRNQIILGAPTEKKRDNLRLLGKVTITPFKDLKVIAEYTFNRKSAETTKYDNKFEYANGISNFNKESSIANSKYEITSGATDYTALNIYGNYTKTVGKHDFSAMAGFNQESYTYHEVKSARWDMINDNLPSLSQGTGAYENKEAFSEYRVRGLFYRLNYSFAGKYLFETNGRYDGSSKFPSESRFGFFPSVSAGWRVSEERFMDWSDSFLSNLKLRVSWGNIGNQNVDPYQFVPAMEAFRPNWVVDGSKPTALEPPALVSNSFTWEKVSTLDFGFDLGLFNNRLNMVFDWYRRDTKGMLAPGMELPGVLGAKAPMQNAADLRSKGWEISIDWNDRIGNVSYYLGFNLYDSRTKIMKYDNESQLLGKDADGKLYYREGMDLGEIWGYHTDRLYTEDDFDVNGNLKPGIPKVEGYNPNPGDVLYVDYNNDGLINNGTNTGLDPGDMRIIGNNTRRYQYGIRGGAAWKGLSLSFILQGVGKRDMWIMNELFYPHYDEFSTFYDTQLDYWTPEHTDSYFPRLYQMSKGNTAANTMTQTRYLQNGAYLSIRNITLSYSLPKKWLTPWGAKNLQIFFSGENLFTFDHLPKGLDPERTVTDDLGSRGFTYPYMRQYSFGINLTL
;
A
#
# COMPACT_ATOMS: atom_id res chain seq x y z
N MET A 1 22.64 13.65 -40.63
CA MET A 1 23.62 14.69 -40.26
C MET A 1 24.59 14.77 -41.40
N GLU A 2 25.18 15.92 -41.66
CA GLU A 2 26.11 16.15 -42.75
C GLU A 2 27.36 15.27 -42.71
N ASP A 3 27.67 14.67 -41.54
CA ASP A 3 28.78 13.75 -41.32
C ASP A 3 28.42 12.26 -41.49
N GLY A 4 27.20 11.95 -41.92
CA GLY A 4 26.71 10.58 -42.07
C GLY A 4 26.46 9.82 -40.78
N SER A 5 26.58 10.46 -39.60
CA SER A 5 26.29 9.81 -38.31
C SER A 5 24.77 9.70 -38.09
N SER A 6 24.30 8.56 -37.61
CA SER A 6 22.93 8.33 -37.21
C SER A 6 22.83 8.42 -35.69
N LEU A 7 22.00 9.35 -35.17
CA LEU A 7 21.67 9.38 -33.75
C LEU A 7 20.44 8.51 -33.48
N PRO A 8 20.43 7.77 -32.37
CA PRO A 8 19.22 7.08 -31.95
C PRO A 8 18.13 8.09 -31.60
N ILE A 9 16.88 7.75 -31.92
CA ILE A 9 15.73 8.56 -31.51
C ILE A 9 15.46 8.33 -30.02
N ASN A 10 14.99 9.34 -29.30
CA ASN A 10 14.59 9.21 -27.90
C ASN A 10 13.33 8.31 -27.78
N THR A 11 13.56 7.04 -27.57
CA THR A 11 12.51 6.05 -27.33
C THR A 11 12.80 5.28 -26.05
N PRO A 12 11.79 4.76 -25.35
CA PRO A 12 12.00 3.92 -24.15
C PRO A 12 12.98 2.76 -24.40
N ARG A 13 12.92 2.13 -25.57
CA ARG A 13 13.85 1.08 -25.96
C ARG A 13 15.29 1.56 -26.01
N ASN A 14 15.52 2.71 -26.65
CA ASN A 14 16.87 3.26 -26.78
C ASN A 14 17.42 3.74 -25.44
N GLN A 15 16.58 4.30 -24.58
CA GLN A 15 16.93 4.66 -23.20
C GLN A 15 17.41 3.41 -22.40
N ILE A 16 16.75 2.28 -22.56
CA ILE A 16 17.14 1.03 -21.91
C ILE A 16 18.44 0.46 -22.48
N ILE A 17 18.60 0.47 -23.81
CA ILE A 17 19.78 -0.13 -24.49
C ILE A 17 21.04 0.73 -24.29
N LEU A 18 20.90 2.05 -24.33
CA LEU A 18 22.01 2.99 -24.24
C LEU A 18 22.33 3.39 -22.79
N GLY A 19 21.37 3.23 -21.88
CA GLY A 19 21.57 3.50 -20.48
C GLY A 19 22.38 2.39 -19.79
N ALA A 20 23.13 2.75 -18.77
CA ALA A 20 23.86 1.76 -17.98
C ALA A 20 22.93 1.11 -16.92
N PRO A 21 23.11 -0.19 -16.63
CA PRO A 21 22.32 -0.87 -15.62
C PRO A 21 22.70 -0.43 -14.20
N THR A 22 21.72 -0.41 -13.31
CA THR A 22 21.99 -0.32 -11.86
C THR A 22 22.25 -1.73 -11.33
N GLU A 23 23.43 -1.97 -10.78
CA GLU A 23 23.76 -3.23 -10.13
C GLU A 23 23.46 -3.18 -8.65
N LYS A 24 22.76 -4.21 -8.12
CA LYS A 24 22.45 -4.33 -6.68
C LYS A 24 22.89 -5.69 -6.19
N LYS A 25 23.83 -5.70 -5.24
CA LYS A 25 24.26 -6.90 -4.51
C LYS A 25 23.65 -6.86 -3.11
N ARG A 26 23.11 -7.97 -2.66
CA ARG A 26 22.51 -8.10 -1.33
C ARG A 26 22.91 -9.42 -0.70
N ASP A 27 23.47 -9.36 0.48
CA ASP A 27 23.80 -10.51 1.30
C ASP A 27 22.99 -10.48 2.58
N ASN A 28 22.53 -11.66 3.01
CA ASN A 28 21.76 -11.81 4.24
C ASN A 28 22.29 -13.02 5.02
N LEU A 29 22.92 -12.76 6.15
CA LEU A 29 23.37 -13.78 7.09
C LEU A 29 22.47 -13.77 8.33
N ARG A 30 21.78 -14.86 8.57
CA ARG A 30 20.95 -15.04 9.77
C ARG A 30 21.42 -16.26 10.54
N LEU A 31 21.77 -16.03 11.81
CA LEU A 31 22.15 -17.06 12.76
C LEU A 31 21.12 -17.09 13.90
N LEU A 32 20.67 -18.26 14.28
CA LEU A 32 19.77 -18.47 15.41
C LEU A 32 20.36 -19.55 16.30
N GLY A 33 20.62 -19.20 17.56
CA GLY A 33 20.97 -20.12 18.62
C GLY A 33 19.79 -20.31 19.57
N LYS A 34 19.44 -21.57 19.88
CA LYS A 34 18.36 -21.89 20.81
C LYS A 34 18.84 -22.92 21.83
N VAL A 35 18.60 -22.61 23.10
CA VAL A 35 18.82 -23.53 24.23
C VAL A 35 17.48 -23.77 24.91
N THR A 36 17.15 -25.04 25.14
CA THR A 36 15.96 -25.43 25.88
C THR A 36 16.38 -26.29 27.07
N ILE A 37 16.01 -25.88 28.27
CA ILE A 37 16.26 -26.58 29.52
C ILE A 37 14.90 -27.03 30.07
N THR A 38 14.78 -28.26 30.49
CA THR A 38 13.57 -28.82 31.12
C THR A 38 13.93 -29.19 32.57
N PRO A 39 13.85 -28.23 33.53
CA PRO A 39 14.23 -28.48 34.91
C PRO A 39 13.39 -29.56 35.56
N PHE A 40 12.11 -29.65 35.22
CA PHE A 40 11.19 -30.71 35.59
C PHE A 40 10.09 -30.88 34.52
N LYS A 41 9.36 -32.00 34.57
CA LYS A 41 8.45 -32.48 33.51
C LYS A 41 7.55 -31.41 32.86
N ASP A 42 7.04 -30.49 33.66
CA ASP A 42 5.99 -29.54 33.25
C ASP A 42 6.54 -28.13 32.91
N LEU A 43 7.85 -27.87 33.12
CA LEU A 43 8.50 -26.57 32.89
C LEU A 43 9.59 -26.66 31.83
N LYS A 44 9.50 -25.79 30.83
CA LYS A 44 10.56 -25.56 29.85
C LYS A 44 11.05 -24.12 29.96
N VAL A 45 12.35 -23.92 30.07
CA VAL A 45 13.01 -22.61 30.00
C VAL A 45 13.75 -22.55 28.67
N ILE A 46 13.48 -21.52 27.91
CA ILE A 46 13.98 -21.37 26.54
C ILE A 46 14.72 -20.05 26.45
N ALA A 47 15.95 -20.10 25.93
CA ALA A 47 16.72 -18.93 25.54
C ALA A 47 17.02 -18.99 24.05
N GLU A 48 16.69 -17.93 23.34
CA GLU A 48 16.89 -17.79 21.89
C GLU A 48 17.66 -16.50 21.62
N TYR A 49 18.73 -16.61 20.84
CA TYR A 49 19.47 -15.46 20.35
C TYR A 49 19.51 -15.48 18.82
N THR A 50 19.06 -14.40 18.22
CA THR A 50 19.11 -14.20 16.77
C THR A 50 20.08 -13.07 16.44
N PHE A 51 20.98 -13.32 15.49
CA PHE A 51 21.78 -12.32 14.82
C PHE A 51 21.41 -12.31 13.34
N ASN A 52 21.13 -11.14 12.78
CA ASN A 52 20.82 -10.99 11.36
C ASN A 52 21.55 -9.78 10.79
N ARG A 53 22.49 -10.02 9.87
CA ARG A 53 23.19 -8.99 9.13
C ARG A 53 22.74 -8.99 7.68
N LYS A 54 22.29 -7.84 7.22
CA LYS A 54 21.96 -7.59 5.81
C LYS A 54 22.96 -6.55 5.30
N SER A 55 23.72 -6.90 4.27
CA SER A 55 24.59 -5.97 3.53
C SER A 55 23.98 -5.71 2.16
N ALA A 56 24.02 -4.48 1.72
CA ALA A 56 23.58 -4.08 0.40
C ALA A 56 24.63 -3.15 -0.23
N GLU A 57 24.97 -3.42 -1.47
CA GLU A 57 25.76 -2.53 -2.30
C GLU A 57 24.99 -2.23 -3.57
N THR A 58 24.82 -0.96 -3.89
CA THR A 58 24.21 -0.51 -5.12
C THR A 58 25.22 0.32 -5.89
N THR A 59 25.52 -0.11 -7.10
CA THR A 59 26.34 0.64 -8.05
C THR A 59 25.44 1.17 -9.13
N LYS A 60 25.44 2.48 -9.32
CA LYS A 60 24.67 3.17 -10.34
C LYS A 60 25.61 3.99 -11.20
N TYR A 61 25.47 3.85 -12.51
CA TYR A 61 26.16 4.66 -13.47
C TYR A 61 25.13 5.37 -14.37
N ASP A 62 25.08 6.68 -14.32
CA ASP A 62 24.31 7.49 -15.25
C ASP A 62 25.29 7.89 -16.37
N ASN A 63 25.30 7.13 -17.46
CA ASN A 63 26.14 7.40 -18.61
C ASN A 63 25.54 8.46 -19.53
N LYS A 64 26.42 9.23 -20.15
CA LYS A 64 26.04 10.23 -21.13
C LYS A 64 25.95 9.58 -22.51
N PHE A 65 24.82 9.73 -23.17
CA PHE A 65 24.65 9.36 -24.57
C PHE A 65 23.87 10.45 -25.30
N GLU A 66 24.05 10.50 -26.60
CA GLU A 66 23.44 11.48 -27.46
C GLU A 66 22.28 10.89 -28.24
N TYR A 67 21.21 11.64 -28.43
CA TYR A 67 20.03 11.22 -29.18
C TYR A 67 19.40 12.39 -29.94
N ALA A 68 18.53 12.06 -30.90
CA ALA A 68 17.68 13.02 -31.59
C ALA A 68 16.26 13.02 -30.96
N ASN A 69 15.66 14.20 -30.80
CA ASN A 69 14.33 14.31 -30.19
C ASN A 69 13.18 13.84 -31.11
N GLY A 70 13.39 13.65 -32.39
CA GLY A 70 12.37 13.19 -33.31
C GLY A 70 12.89 12.92 -34.72
N ILE A 71 12.02 12.37 -35.57
CA ILE A 71 12.35 12.00 -36.94
C ILE A 71 12.58 13.22 -37.83
N SER A 72 11.93 14.34 -37.54
CA SER A 72 12.00 15.59 -38.32
C SER A 72 12.79 16.69 -37.62
N ASN A 73 13.12 16.55 -36.34
CA ASN A 73 13.89 17.50 -35.57
C ASN A 73 15.23 16.87 -35.18
N PHE A 74 16.26 17.14 -35.97
CA PHE A 74 17.60 16.57 -35.82
C PHE A 74 18.46 17.28 -34.77
N ASN A 75 17.86 18.03 -33.84
CA ASN A 75 18.63 18.61 -32.76
C ASN A 75 19.25 17.48 -31.91
N LYS A 76 20.56 17.53 -31.82
CA LYS A 76 21.35 16.65 -30.98
C LYS A 76 21.15 17.02 -29.52
N GLU A 77 20.70 16.11 -28.74
CA GLU A 77 20.55 16.28 -27.29
C GLU A 77 21.35 15.21 -26.54
N SER A 78 21.63 15.50 -25.28
CA SER A 78 22.30 14.57 -24.37
C SER A 78 21.33 14.07 -23.32
N SER A 79 21.42 12.78 -22.95
CA SER A 79 20.61 12.18 -21.91
C SER A 79 20.76 12.88 -20.56
N ILE A 80 21.96 13.33 -20.26
CA ILE A 80 22.35 14.09 -19.07
C ILE A 80 23.46 15.06 -19.40
N ALA A 81 23.62 16.11 -18.61
CA ALA A 81 24.70 17.08 -18.81
C ALA A 81 26.07 16.44 -18.54
N ASN A 82 26.18 15.72 -17.44
CA ASN A 82 27.42 15.14 -16.92
C ASN A 82 27.20 13.69 -16.50
N SER A 83 28.08 12.78 -16.89
CA SER A 83 28.04 11.39 -16.41
C SER A 83 28.26 11.34 -14.89
N LYS A 84 27.62 10.36 -14.21
CA LYS A 84 27.71 10.22 -12.75
C LYS A 84 27.88 8.76 -12.37
N TYR A 85 28.92 8.45 -11.63
CA TYR A 85 29.12 7.15 -11.02
C TYR A 85 28.86 7.23 -9.51
N GLU A 86 28.03 6.32 -9.00
CA GLU A 86 27.58 6.32 -7.61
C GLU A 86 27.67 4.92 -7.01
N ILE A 87 28.26 4.82 -5.83
CA ILE A 87 28.25 3.61 -5.00
C ILE A 87 27.56 3.95 -3.69
N THR A 88 26.57 3.14 -3.35
CA THR A 88 25.91 3.15 -2.04
C THR A 88 26.18 1.81 -1.37
N SER A 89 26.88 1.81 -0.24
CA SER A 89 27.17 0.61 0.56
C SER A 89 26.57 0.77 1.95
N GLY A 90 25.74 -0.16 2.36
CA GLY A 90 25.09 -0.12 3.65
C GLY A 90 24.95 -1.50 4.30
N ALA A 91 24.87 -1.49 5.62
CA ALA A 91 24.62 -2.68 6.42
C ALA A 91 23.56 -2.42 7.50
N THR A 92 22.73 -3.43 7.72
CA THR A 92 21.79 -3.49 8.83
C THR A 92 22.18 -4.64 9.74
N ASP A 93 22.43 -4.36 11.00
CA ASP A 93 22.64 -5.36 12.03
C ASP A 93 21.42 -5.40 12.97
N TYR A 94 20.83 -6.57 13.11
CA TYR A 94 19.71 -6.81 14.01
C TYR A 94 20.05 -7.95 14.94
N THR A 95 19.83 -7.75 16.23
CA THR A 95 19.96 -8.77 17.24
C THR A 95 18.69 -8.86 18.07
N ALA A 96 18.31 -10.09 18.46
CA ALA A 96 17.18 -10.31 19.36
C ALA A 96 17.53 -11.42 20.36
N LEU A 97 17.29 -11.13 21.64
CA LEU A 97 17.37 -12.09 22.75
C LEU A 97 15.99 -12.29 23.32
N ASN A 98 15.55 -13.55 23.39
CA ASN A 98 14.33 -13.97 24.06
C ASN A 98 14.69 -14.98 25.15
N ILE A 99 14.23 -14.76 26.37
CA ILE A 99 14.36 -15.71 27.48
C ILE A 99 12.98 -15.87 28.10
N TYR A 100 12.43 -17.08 28.10
CA TYR A 100 11.11 -17.32 28.65
C TYR A 100 10.95 -18.71 29.24
N GLY A 101 10.11 -18.78 30.27
CA GLY A 101 9.65 -20.03 30.86
C GLY A 101 8.24 -20.36 30.41
N ASN A 102 7.99 -21.60 30.05
CA ASN A 102 6.66 -22.11 29.75
C ASN A 102 6.33 -23.29 30.65
N TYR A 103 5.29 -23.14 31.48
CA TYR A 103 4.77 -24.16 32.38
C TYR A 103 3.43 -24.65 31.86
N THR A 104 3.27 -25.99 31.74
CA THR A 104 2.02 -26.60 31.27
C THR A 104 1.60 -27.71 32.24
N LYS A 105 0.33 -27.73 32.66
CA LYS A 105 -0.21 -28.71 33.60
C LYS A 105 -1.64 -29.09 33.25
N THR A 106 -1.90 -30.38 33.15
CA THR A 106 -3.25 -30.93 33.06
C THR A 106 -3.61 -31.59 34.38
N VAL A 107 -4.73 -31.21 34.97
CA VAL A 107 -5.27 -31.81 36.20
C VAL A 107 -6.75 -32.16 35.96
N GLY A 108 -7.04 -33.44 35.75
CA GLY A 108 -8.38 -33.88 35.39
C GLY A 108 -8.86 -33.28 34.07
N LYS A 109 -9.90 -32.44 34.13
CA LYS A 109 -10.45 -31.73 32.96
C LYS A 109 -9.90 -30.30 32.80
N HIS A 110 -8.94 -29.92 33.62
CA HIS A 110 -8.36 -28.58 33.64
C HIS A 110 -6.98 -28.59 32.97
N ASP A 111 -6.82 -27.79 31.89
CA ASP A 111 -5.54 -27.58 31.24
C ASP A 111 -5.08 -26.14 31.50
N PHE A 112 -3.87 -25.99 32.04
CA PHE A 112 -3.23 -24.75 32.33
C PHE A 112 -1.95 -24.60 31.51
N SER A 113 -1.73 -23.43 30.94
CA SER A 113 -0.42 -23.05 30.40
C SER A 113 -0.08 -21.64 30.83
N ALA A 114 1.10 -21.44 31.40
CA ALA A 114 1.60 -20.15 31.82
C ALA A 114 2.97 -19.92 31.20
N MET A 115 3.17 -18.75 30.60
CA MET A 115 4.42 -18.32 30.04
C MET A 115 4.75 -16.93 30.58
N ALA A 116 6.02 -16.71 30.93
CA ALA A 116 6.56 -15.40 31.24
C ALA A 116 7.97 -15.27 30.67
N GLY A 117 8.33 -14.10 30.22
CA GLY A 117 9.63 -13.92 29.58
C GLY A 117 10.05 -12.47 29.39
N PHE A 118 11.26 -12.36 28.90
CA PHE A 118 11.95 -11.11 28.58
C PHE A 118 12.38 -11.15 27.11
N ASN A 119 12.23 -10.03 26.43
CA ASN A 119 12.72 -9.78 25.08
C ASN A 119 13.58 -8.54 25.04
N GLN A 120 14.66 -8.56 24.25
CA GLN A 120 15.47 -7.39 23.93
C GLN A 120 15.91 -7.46 22.48
N GLU A 121 15.72 -6.35 21.76
CA GLU A 121 16.10 -6.19 20.36
C GLU A 121 17.02 -4.97 20.21
N SER A 122 17.94 -5.06 19.27
CA SER A 122 18.78 -3.96 18.83
C SER A 122 18.83 -3.94 17.31
N TYR A 123 18.66 -2.78 16.75
CA TYR A 123 18.75 -2.50 15.33
C TYR A 123 19.74 -1.37 15.11
N THR A 124 20.67 -1.56 14.17
CA THR A 124 21.62 -0.54 13.72
C THR A 124 21.66 -0.58 12.19
N TYR A 125 21.52 0.57 11.59
CA TYR A 125 21.69 0.77 10.15
C TYR A 125 22.78 1.80 9.93
N HIS A 126 23.69 1.50 9.00
CA HIS A 126 24.74 2.40 8.58
C HIS A 126 24.92 2.30 7.07
N GLU A 127 24.91 3.43 6.39
CA GLU A 127 25.07 3.53 4.95
C GLU A 127 26.03 4.66 4.60
N VAL A 128 26.91 4.40 3.64
CA VAL A 128 27.76 5.40 3.02
C VAL A 128 27.48 5.43 1.53
N LYS A 129 27.23 6.61 1.03
CA LYS A 129 27.05 6.91 -0.38
C LYS A 129 28.20 7.78 -0.85
N SER A 130 28.85 7.38 -1.96
CA SER A 130 29.86 8.17 -2.65
C SER A 130 29.52 8.30 -4.12
N ALA A 131 29.61 9.49 -4.65
CA ALA A 131 29.37 9.76 -6.07
C ALA A 131 30.42 10.70 -6.65
N ARG A 132 30.68 10.54 -7.96
CA ARG A 132 31.56 11.40 -8.71
C ARG A 132 31.05 11.63 -10.11
N TRP A 133 31.24 12.83 -10.64
CA TRP A 133 30.78 13.25 -11.95
C TRP A 133 31.93 13.29 -12.96
N ASP A 134 31.60 13.38 -14.24
CA ASP A 134 32.49 13.56 -15.38
C ASP A 134 33.54 12.44 -15.51
N MET A 135 33.07 11.23 -15.83
CA MET A 135 33.95 10.08 -16.07
C MET A 135 34.85 10.27 -17.29
N ILE A 136 36.14 9.98 -17.15
CA ILE A 136 37.11 10.01 -18.27
C ILE A 136 36.80 8.90 -19.29
N ASN A 137 36.35 7.73 -18.81
CA ASN A 137 36.04 6.57 -19.67
C ASN A 137 34.71 5.95 -19.27
N ASP A 138 33.73 6.08 -20.13
CA ASP A 138 32.37 5.55 -19.90
C ASP A 138 32.29 4.02 -19.92
N ASN A 139 33.29 3.32 -20.50
CA ASN A 139 33.34 1.86 -20.52
C ASN A 139 33.89 1.23 -19.22
N LEU A 140 34.58 2.02 -18.40
CA LEU A 140 35.17 1.57 -17.14
C LEU A 140 34.89 2.61 -16.03
N PRO A 141 33.63 2.90 -15.73
CA PRO A 141 33.29 3.93 -14.75
C PRO A 141 33.75 3.54 -13.34
N SER A 142 34.38 4.48 -12.64
CA SER A 142 34.77 4.32 -11.23
C SER A 142 34.91 5.66 -10.55
N LEU A 143 34.82 5.70 -9.21
CA LEU A 143 35.00 6.94 -8.44
C LEU A 143 36.34 7.62 -8.71
N SER A 144 37.41 6.84 -8.96
CA SER A 144 38.76 7.36 -9.23
C SER A 144 38.90 8.00 -10.62
N GLN A 145 38.02 7.68 -11.57
CA GLN A 145 38.05 8.23 -12.92
C GLN A 145 37.20 9.49 -13.12
N GLY A 146 36.40 9.87 -12.13
CA GLY A 146 35.66 11.11 -12.20
C GLY A 146 36.55 12.33 -12.05
N THR A 147 36.37 13.34 -12.91
CA THR A 147 37.11 14.60 -12.87
C THR A 147 36.27 15.77 -12.33
N GLY A 148 34.93 15.59 -12.32
CA GLY A 148 33.99 16.60 -11.87
C GLY A 148 33.75 16.61 -10.37
N ALA A 149 32.58 17.11 -9.97
CA ALA A 149 32.16 17.21 -8.58
C ALA A 149 32.16 15.84 -7.88
N TYR A 150 32.24 15.85 -6.56
CA TYR A 150 32.07 14.66 -5.72
C TYR A 150 31.00 14.91 -4.66
N GLU A 151 30.33 13.85 -4.23
CA GLU A 151 29.35 13.85 -3.16
C GLU A 151 29.63 12.66 -2.24
N ASN A 152 29.70 12.92 -0.94
CA ASN A 152 29.72 11.87 0.08
C ASN A 152 28.58 12.15 1.06
N LYS A 153 27.79 11.10 1.34
CA LYS A 153 26.72 11.13 2.35
C LYS A 153 26.84 9.92 3.25
N GLU A 154 26.51 10.12 4.49
CA GLU A 154 26.41 9.08 5.48
C GLU A 154 25.03 9.10 6.12
N ALA A 155 24.42 7.92 6.31
CA ALA A 155 23.19 7.74 7.03
C ALA A 155 23.40 6.72 8.15
N PHE A 156 22.95 7.08 9.33
CA PHE A 156 23.02 6.24 10.51
C PHE A 156 21.67 6.25 11.22
N SER A 157 21.21 5.06 11.64
CA SER A 157 19.98 4.93 12.40
C SER A 157 20.07 3.76 13.36
N GLU A 158 19.72 3.97 14.62
CA GLU A 158 19.65 2.89 15.60
C GLU A 158 18.42 3.01 16.48
N TYR A 159 17.93 1.86 16.93
CA TYR A 159 16.95 1.82 18.01
C TYR A 159 17.07 0.51 18.79
N ARG A 160 16.56 0.52 20.00
CA ARG A 160 16.51 -0.63 20.88
C ARG A 160 15.12 -0.76 21.50
N VAL A 161 14.66 -2.01 21.60
CA VAL A 161 13.39 -2.35 22.24
C VAL A 161 13.65 -3.41 23.29
N ARG A 162 12.99 -3.31 24.43
CA ARG A 162 12.98 -4.38 25.42
C ARG A 162 11.62 -4.48 26.08
N GLY A 163 11.24 -5.69 26.46
CA GLY A 163 9.95 -5.90 27.06
C GLY A 163 9.89 -7.12 27.94
N LEU A 164 8.96 -7.07 28.87
CA LEU A 164 8.51 -8.23 29.64
C LEU A 164 7.17 -8.66 29.06
N PHE A 165 6.94 -9.96 29.01
CA PHE A 165 5.69 -10.49 28.52
C PHE A 165 5.21 -11.69 29.34
N TYR A 166 3.89 -11.88 29.35
CA TYR A 166 3.26 -13.05 29.93
C TYR A 166 2.13 -13.55 29.04
N ARG A 167 1.77 -14.85 29.20
CA ARG A 167 0.58 -15.48 28.65
C ARG A 167 0.08 -16.53 29.61
N LEU A 168 -1.22 -16.51 29.88
CA LEU A 168 -1.93 -17.50 30.68
C LEU A 168 -3.05 -18.08 29.83
N ASN A 169 -3.06 -19.39 29.64
CA ASN A 169 -4.13 -20.12 28.99
C ASN A 169 -4.78 -21.06 29.98
N TYR A 170 -6.09 -21.12 29.92
CA TYR A 170 -6.89 -22.06 30.68
C TYR A 170 -7.94 -22.69 29.79
N SER A 171 -8.06 -24.02 29.86
CA SER A 171 -9.12 -24.78 29.22
C SER A 171 -9.78 -25.69 30.21
N PHE A 172 -11.11 -25.69 30.22
CA PHE A 172 -11.91 -26.64 31.01
C PHE A 172 -12.63 -27.62 30.09
N ALA A 173 -12.32 -28.91 30.26
CA ALA A 173 -12.88 -30.01 29.48
C ALA A 173 -12.75 -29.85 27.95
N GLY A 174 -11.84 -28.99 27.45
CA GLY A 174 -11.73 -28.62 26.04
C GLY A 174 -12.90 -27.78 25.51
N LYS A 175 -13.86 -27.38 26.37
CA LYS A 175 -15.10 -26.68 26.01
C LYS A 175 -14.99 -25.16 26.22
N TYR A 176 -14.53 -24.78 27.40
CA TYR A 176 -14.39 -23.38 27.81
C TYR A 176 -12.93 -23.01 27.76
N LEU A 177 -12.61 -22.04 26.94
CA LEU A 177 -11.25 -21.58 26.65
C LEU A 177 -11.09 -20.15 27.11
N PHE A 178 -10.03 -19.87 27.84
CA PHE A 178 -9.69 -18.52 28.28
C PHE A 178 -8.21 -18.28 28.08
N GLU A 179 -7.86 -17.12 27.52
CA GLU A 179 -6.48 -16.67 27.40
C GLU A 179 -6.37 -15.22 27.85
N THR A 180 -5.33 -14.92 28.60
CA THR A 180 -4.86 -13.54 28.78
C THR A 180 -3.38 -13.46 28.51
N ASN A 181 -2.96 -12.44 27.83
CA ASN A 181 -1.55 -12.14 27.60
C ASN A 181 -1.31 -10.64 27.71
N GLY A 182 -0.06 -10.25 27.88
CA GLY A 182 0.30 -8.85 27.92
C GLY A 182 1.80 -8.67 27.75
N ARG A 183 2.14 -7.47 27.29
CA ARG A 183 3.53 -7.01 27.13
C ARG A 183 3.70 -5.65 27.76
N TYR A 184 4.82 -5.48 28.43
CA TYR A 184 5.32 -4.19 28.91
C TYR A 184 6.59 -3.85 28.14
N ASP A 185 6.44 -3.08 27.07
CA ASP A 185 7.51 -2.81 26.12
C ASP A 185 8.02 -1.37 26.23
N GLY A 186 9.33 -1.18 26.12
CA GLY A 186 9.99 0.10 26.05
C GLY A 186 10.84 0.23 24.78
N SER A 187 10.70 1.38 24.09
CA SER A 187 11.43 1.68 22.87
C SER A 187 12.26 2.95 23.01
N SER A 188 13.50 2.90 22.52
CA SER A 188 14.39 4.08 22.47
C SER A 188 13.94 5.15 21.46
N LYS A 189 12.93 4.85 20.64
CA LYS A 189 12.34 5.81 19.70
C LYS A 189 11.51 6.90 20.39
N PHE A 190 11.20 6.72 21.68
CA PHE A 190 10.41 7.66 22.47
C PHE A 190 11.23 8.29 23.61
N PRO A 191 10.85 9.49 24.07
CA PRO A 191 11.48 10.13 25.23
C PRO A 191 11.46 9.22 26.46
N SER A 192 12.40 9.43 27.39
CA SER A 192 12.59 8.57 28.58
C SER A 192 11.30 8.42 29.43
N GLU A 193 10.53 9.49 29.57
CA GLU A 193 9.30 9.54 30.38
C GLU A 193 8.10 8.81 29.75
N SER A 194 8.06 8.71 28.42
CA SER A 194 6.97 8.10 27.65
C SER A 194 7.37 6.82 26.90
N ARG A 195 8.53 6.29 27.22
CA ARG A 195 9.18 5.18 26.52
C ARG A 195 8.46 3.84 26.68
N PHE A 196 7.84 3.58 27.82
CA PHE A 196 7.25 2.31 28.15
C PHE A 196 5.72 2.32 28.00
N GLY A 197 5.17 1.24 27.42
CA GLY A 197 3.74 1.00 27.28
C GLY A 197 3.34 -0.40 27.73
N PHE A 198 2.15 -0.52 28.32
CA PHE A 198 1.54 -1.81 28.65
C PHE A 198 0.41 -2.15 27.67
N PHE A 199 0.49 -3.36 27.10
CA PHE A 199 -0.39 -3.83 26.02
C PHE A 199 -1.01 -5.17 26.41
N PRO A 200 -2.12 -5.19 27.17
CA PRO A 200 -2.83 -6.41 27.55
C PRO A 200 -3.77 -6.88 26.47
N SER A 201 -4.08 -8.20 26.48
CA SER A 201 -5.19 -8.77 25.75
C SER A 201 -5.84 -9.91 26.51
N VAL A 202 -7.12 -10.14 26.23
CA VAL A 202 -7.92 -11.22 26.79
C VAL A 202 -8.82 -11.80 25.71
N SER A 203 -8.99 -13.12 25.72
CA SER A 203 -9.95 -13.81 24.85
C SER A 203 -10.65 -14.94 25.59
N ALA A 204 -11.88 -15.22 25.16
CA ALA A 204 -12.67 -16.33 25.61
C ALA A 204 -13.26 -17.08 24.42
N GLY A 205 -13.36 -18.40 24.54
CA GLY A 205 -13.96 -19.26 23.55
C GLY A 205 -14.85 -20.30 24.19
N TRP A 206 -15.99 -20.58 23.56
CA TRP A 206 -16.91 -21.59 23.99
C TRP A 206 -17.22 -22.53 22.84
N ARG A 207 -16.86 -23.83 23.02
CA ARG A 207 -17.19 -24.88 22.05
C ARG A 207 -18.60 -25.41 22.38
N VAL A 208 -19.58 -24.73 21.80
CA VAL A 208 -21.01 -25.01 22.01
C VAL A 208 -21.38 -26.41 21.56
N SER A 209 -20.77 -26.87 20.45
CA SER A 209 -20.99 -28.23 19.92
C SER A 209 -20.60 -29.34 20.87
N GLU A 210 -19.77 -29.09 21.88
CA GLU A 210 -19.38 -30.11 22.86
C GLU A 210 -20.34 -30.19 24.07
N GLU A 211 -21.39 -29.38 24.08
CA GLU A 211 -22.37 -29.34 25.14
C GLU A 211 -23.45 -30.41 24.95
N ARG A 212 -23.88 -31.04 26.04
CA ARG A 212 -24.89 -32.15 26.01
C ARG A 212 -26.21 -31.73 25.37
N PHE A 213 -26.61 -30.47 25.49
CA PHE A 213 -27.81 -29.98 24.84
C PHE A 213 -27.71 -29.88 23.31
N MET A 214 -26.50 -30.09 22.75
CA MET A 214 -26.22 -30.10 21.31
C MET A 214 -26.08 -31.53 20.75
N ASP A 215 -26.15 -32.57 21.55
CA ASP A 215 -26.00 -33.98 21.13
C ASP A 215 -26.96 -34.36 19.98
N TRP A 216 -28.12 -33.72 19.90
CA TRP A 216 -29.07 -33.87 18.80
C TRP A 216 -28.51 -33.42 17.43
N SER A 217 -27.51 -32.59 17.41
CA SER A 217 -26.94 -32.01 16.19
C SER A 217 -25.72 -32.78 15.66
N ASP A 218 -25.22 -33.80 16.36
CA ASP A 218 -23.99 -34.53 16.05
C ASP A 218 -23.95 -35.15 14.66
N SER A 219 -25.14 -35.44 14.08
CA SER A 219 -25.24 -35.99 12.74
C SER A 219 -24.79 -35.03 11.63
N PHE A 220 -24.86 -33.72 11.84
CA PHE A 220 -24.52 -32.71 10.86
C PHE A 220 -23.58 -31.61 11.37
N LEU A 221 -23.62 -31.29 12.67
CA LEU A 221 -22.79 -30.26 13.28
C LEU A 221 -21.51 -30.89 13.84
N SER A 222 -20.37 -30.62 13.24
CA SER A 222 -19.08 -31.15 13.67
C SER A 222 -18.33 -30.23 14.63
N ASN A 223 -18.54 -28.92 14.54
CA ASN A 223 -17.95 -27.95 15.44
C ASN A 223 -18.77 -26.65 15.41
N LEU A 224 -19.06 -26.13 16.59
CA LEU A 224 -19.54 -24.75 16.75
C LEU A 224 -18.80 -24.13 17.93
N LYS A 225 -17.96 -23.14 17.65
CA LYS A 225 -17.21 -22.40 18.65
C LYS A 225 -17.50 -20.91 18.52
N LEU A 226 -17.91 -20.31 19.62
CA LEU A 226 -18.05 -18.86 19.74
C LEU A 226 -16.77 -18.27 20.33
N ARG A 227 -16.37 -17.10 19.85
CA ARG A 227 -15.14 -16.40 20.27
C ARG A 227 -15.43 -14.93 20.56
N VAL A 228 -14.76 -14.42 21.58
CA VAL A 228 -14.67 -12.99 21.84
C VAL A 228 -13.23 -12.66 22.24
N SER A 229 -12.70 -11.59 21.72
CA SER A 229 -11.38 -11.09 22.13
C SER A 229 -11.35 -9.57 22.22
N TRP A 230 -10.54 -9.09 23.15
CA TRP A 230 -10.18 -7.69 23.27
C TRP A 230 -8.69 -7.59 23.57
N GLY A 231 -8.00 -6.67 22.89
CA GLY A 231 -6.58 -6.49 23.13
C GLY A 231 -6.07 -5.15 22.66
N ASN A 232 -4.96 -4.74 23.25
CA ASN A 232 -4.20 -3.55 22.88
C ASN A 232 -2.86 -3.93 22.27
N ILE A 233 -2.46 -3.22 21.23
CA ILE A 233 -1.16 -3.30 20.59
C ILE A 233 -0.55 -1.89 20.57
N GLY A 234 0.74 -1.77 20.88
CA GLY A 234 1.51 -0.55 20.71
C GLY A 234 2.16 -0.50 19.34
N ASN A 235 1.99 0.61 18.64
CA ASN A 235 2.71 0.87 17.40
C ASN A 235 3.83 1.88 17.65
N GLN A 236 5.05 1.55 17.18
CA GLN A 236 6.25 2.38 17.21
C GLN A 236 6.82 2.65 15.81
N ASN A 237 5.96 2.63 14.79
CA ASN A 237 6.38 2.85 13.41
C ASN A 237 6.66 4.34 13.16
N VAL A 238 7.72 4.83 13.78
CA VAL A 238 8.24 6.18 13.69
C VAL A 238 9.74 6.13 13.50
N ASP A 239 10.31 7.16 12.92
CA ASP A 239 11.76 7.26 12.80
C ASP A 239 12.42 7.48 14.19
N PRO A 240 13.61 6.94 14.42
CA PRO A 240 14.38 7.27 15.60
C PRO A 240 14.68 8.78 15.68
N TYR A 241 14.89 9.28 16.91
CA TYR A 241 15.35 10.65 17.21
C TYR A 241 14.37 11.79 16.94
N GLN A 242 13.11 11.55 16.53
CA GLN A 242 12.13 12.61 16.25
C GLN A 242 11.78 13.50 17.45
N PHE A 243 12.15 13.09 18.66
CA PHE A 243 11.98 13.89 19.88
C PHE A 243 13.27 14.67 20.26
N VAL A 244 14.31 14.58 19.44
CA VAL A 244 15.58 15.31 19.65
C VAL A 244 15.61 16.52 18.73
N PRO A 245 15.67 17.77 19.25
CA PRO A 245 15.79 18.93 18.40
C PRO A 245 17.13 18.90 17.67
N ALA A 246 17.08 18.80 16.37
CA ALA A 246 18.25 18.81 15.49
C ALA A 246 18.31 20.10 14.69
N MET A 247 19.50 20.54 14.36
CA MET A 247 19.79 21.67 13.47
C MET A 247 20.44 21.12 12.22
N GLU A 248 19.83 21.35 11.05
CA GLU A 248 20.42 20.94 9.78
C GLU A 248 21.44 21.96 9.29
N ALA A 249 22.62 21.47 8.87
CA ALA A 249 23.63 22.30 8.23
C ALA A 249 23.41 22.28 6.72
N PHE A 250 23.34 23.44 6.09
CA PHE A 250 23.14 23.58 4.66
C PHE A 250 24.03 24.68 4.06
N ARG A 251 24.18 24.67 2.74
CA ARG A 251 24.82 25.75 2.01
C ARG A 251 23.77 26.61 1.32
N PRO A 252 23.57 27.84 1.78
CA PRO A 252 22.59 28.75 1.20
C PRO A 252 22.98 29.17 -0.21
N ASN A 253 22.02 29.77 -0.92
CA ASN A 253 22.25 30.25 -2.29
C ASN A 253 22.92 31.61 -2.37
N TRP A 254 23.26 32.24 -1.24
CA TRP A 254 24.03 33.49 -1.22
C TRP A 254 25.53 33.23 -1.05
N VAL A 255 26.33 34.17 -1.51
CA VAL A 255 27.79 34.14 -1.48
C VAL A 255 28.28 35.22 -0.53
N VAL A 256 29.21 34.90 0.36
CA VAL A 256 29.91 35.82 1.24
C VAL A 256 31.41 35.66 0.97
N ASP A 257 32.09 36.76 0.66
CA ASP A 257 33.53 36.76 0.32
C ASP A 257 33.93 35.72 -0.74
N GLY A 258 33.11 35.58 -1.80
CA GLY A 258 33.37 34.68 -2.91
C GLY A 258 33.10 33.21 -2.66
N SER A 259 32.59 32.82 -1.48
CA SER A 259 32.24 31.46 -1.12
C SER A 259 30.83 31.32 -0.55
N LYS A 260 30.22 30.13 -0.72
CA LYS A 260 28.95 29.81 -0.06
C LYS A 260 29.23 29.37 1.40
N PRO A 261 28.81 30.16 2.40
CA PRO A 261 29.02 29.78 3.79
C PRO A 261 28.23 28.54 4.18
N THR A 262 28.63 27.87 5.26
CA THR A 262 27.76 26.89 5.91
C THR A 262 26.81 27.63 6.85
N ALA A 263 25.50 27.41 6.68
CA ALA A 263 24.46 27.91 7.55
C ALA A 263 23.81 26.77 8.33
N LEU A 264 23.18 27.06 9.45
CA LEU A 264 22.39 26.13 10.24
C LEU A 264 20.92 26.56 10.20
N GLU A 265 20.03 25.60 10.00
CA GLU A 265 18.60 25.86 10.21
C GLU A 265 18.31 26.03 11.71
N PRO A 266 17.24 26.77 12.08
CA PRO A 266 16.76 26.77 13.44
C PRO A 266 16.46 25.33 13.92
N PRO A 267 16.61 25.01 15.22
CA PRO A 267 16.33 23.68 15.72
C PRO A 267 14.88 23.28 15.42
N ALA A 268 14.69 22.06 14.94
CA ALA A 268 13.36 21.52 14.68
C ALA A 268 12.51 21.53 15.96
N LEU A 269 11.24 21.91 15.83
CA LEU A 269 10.29 21.81 16.94
C LEU A 269 10.00 20.33 17.22
N VAL A 270 9.99 19.97 18.49
CA VAL A 270 9.71 18.61 18.96
C VAL A 270 8.56 18.61 19.96
N SER A 271 7.78 17.51 19.95
CA SER A 271 6.69 17.35 20.92
C SER A 271 7.16 16.58 22.16
N ASN A 272 6.87 17.08 23.33
CA ASN A 272 7.13 16.40 24.60
C ASN A 272 6.13 15.24 24.86
N SER A 273 4.99 15.21 24.17
CA SER A 273 3.95 14.19 24.31
C SER A 273 4.13 13.01 23.37
N PHE A 274 5.26 12.91 22.67
CA PHE A 274 5.56 11.88 21.69
C PHE A 274 5.67 10.50 22.37
N THR A 275 4.74 9.58 22.05
CA THR A 275 4.67 8.25 22.66
C THR A 275 4.02 7.23 21.72
N TRP A 276 3.83 6.00 22.18
CA TRP A 276 3.21 4.89 21.48
C TRP A 276 1.80 5.25 20.97
N GLU A 277 1.54 4.92 19.72
CA GLU A 277 0.15 4.80 19.26
C GLU A 277 -0.46 3.54 19.87
N LYS A 278 -1.70 3.62 20.32
CA LYS A 278 -2.44 2.50 20.93
C LYS A 278 -3.53 2.02 20.00
N VAL A 279 -3.43 0.77 19.57
CA VAL A 279 -4.45 0.11 18.75
C VAL A 279 -5.21 -0.86 19.64
N SER A 280 -6.49 -0.56 19.90
CA SER A 280 -7.42 -1.42 20.66
C SER A 280 -8.36 -2.11 19.70
N THR A 281 -8.40 -3.44 19.73
CA THR A 281 -9.32 -4.24 18.90
C THR A 281 -10.27 -5.02 19.79
N LEU A 282 -11.57 -4.91 19.49
CA LEU A 282 -12.63 -5.77 20.00
C LEU A 282 -13.12 -6.62 18.84
N ASP A 283 -13.19 -7.93 19.06
CA ASP A 283 -13.54 -8.91 18.05
C ASP A 283 -14.56 -9.92 18.58
N PHE A 284 -15.54 -10.26 17.75
CA PHE A 284 -16.53 -11.32 17.97
C PHE A 284 -16.54 -12.24 16.76
N GLY A 285 -16.39 -13.53 16.99
CA GLY A 285 -16.35 -14.49 15.90
C GLY A 285 -16.99 -15.82 16.24
N PHE A 286 -17.22 -16.62 15.21
CA PHE A 286 -17.58 -18.01 15.38
C PHE A 286 -16.89 -18.92 14.33
N ASP A 287 -16.62 -20.13 14.74
CA ASP A 287 -16.11 -21.22 13.89
C ASP A 287 -17.19 -22.29 13.79
N LEU A 288 -17.63 -22.60 12.56
CA LEU A 288 -18.66 -23.58 12.27
C LEU A 288 -18.09 -24.68 11.37
N GLY A 289 -18.21 -25.93 11.79
CA GLY A 289 -17.91 -27.12 11.00
C GLY A 289 -19.16 -27.96 10.81
N LEU A 290 -19.49 -28.31 9.58
CA LEU A 290 -20.66 -29.16 9.27
C LEU A 290 -20.24 -30.38 8.46
N PHE A 291 -21.09 -31.42 8.49
CA PHE A 291 -20.96 -32.64 7.69
C PHE A 291 -19.59 -33.32 7.82
N ASN A 292 -19.16 -33.60 9.05
CA ASN A 292 -17.83 -34.12 9.38
C ASN A 292 -16.70 -33.21 8.87
N ASN A 293 -16.84 -31.89 9.09
CA ASN A 293 -15.93 -30.82 8.65
C ASN A 293 -15.72 -30.73 7.12
N ARG A 294 -16.69 -31.23 6.32
CA ARG A 294 -16.65 -30.98 4.88
C ARG A 294 -16.90 -29.51 4.56
N LEU A 295 -17.82 -28.88 5.27
CA LEU A 295 -18.05 -27.44 5.25
C LEU A 295 -17.47 -26.83 6.52
N ASN A 296 -16.55 -25.89 6.36
CA ASN A 296 -16.01 -25.08 7.45
C ASN A 296 -16.27 -23.62 7.14
N MET A 297 -16.74 -22.88 8.14
CA MET A 297 -17.02 -21.46 8.03
C MET A 297 -16.42 -20.75 9.24
N VAL A 298 -15.74 -19.65 9.00
CA VAL A 298 -15.25 -18.74 10.03
C VAL A 298 -15.81 -17.36 9.73
N PHE A 299 -16.36 -16.74 10.75
CA PHE A 299 -16.86 -15.37 10.66
C PHE A 299 -16.31 -14.57 11.81
N ASP A 300 -15.85 -13.34 11.52
CA ASP A 300 -15.40 -12.37 12.50
C ASP A 300 -15.99 -11.00 12.21
N TRP A 301 -16.40 -10.30 13.23
CA TRP A 301 -16.73 -8.88 13.24
C TRP A 301 -15.82 -8.17 14.22
N TYR A 302 -15.20 -7.08 13.80
CA TYR A 302 -14.28 -6.35 14.64
C TYR A 302 -14.48 -4.84 14.62
N ARG A 303 -14.08 -4.22 15.72
CA ARG A 303 -13.87 -2.78 15.84
C ARG A 303 -12.46 -2.53 16.33
N ARG A 304 -11.71 -1.77 15.57
CA ARG A 304 -10.34 -1.35 15.87
C ARG A 304 -10.30 0.15 16.07
N ASP A 305 -9.91 0.59 17.25
CA ASP A 305 -9.70 1.99 17.61
C ASP A 305 -8.18 2.24 17.69
N THR A 306 -7.64 3.05 16.79
CA THR A 306 -6.25 3.54 16.85
C THR A 306 -6.29 4.91 17.52
N LYS A 307 -5.66 5.03 18.68
CA LYS A 307 -5.63 6.26 19.47
C LYS A 307 -4.23 6.83 19.55
N GLY A 308 -4.17 8.16 19.54
CA GLY A 308 -2.91 8.88 19.61
C GLY A 308 -2.02 8.57 18.41
N MET A 309 -2.59 8.48 17.22
CA MET A 309 -1.84 8.30 15.99
C MET A 309 -0.94 9.51 15.75
N LEU A 310 0.29 9.25 15.36
CA LEU A 310 1.27 10.29 15.10
C LEU A 310 0.96 10.98 13.78
N ALA A 311 0.69 12.26 13.86
CA ALA A 311 0.40 13.14 12.76
C ALA A 311 1.10 14.48 12.98
N PRO A 312 1.32 15.28 11.93
CA PRO A 312 1.71 16.68 12.11
C PRO A 312 0.71 17.37 13.03
N GLY A 313 1.21 18.15 13.97
CA GLY A 313 0.37 19.00 14.78
C GLY A 313 -0.36 20.08 13.96
N MET A 314 -1.10 20.95 14.64
CA MET A 314 -1.77 22.09 14.03
C MET A 314 -0.75 22.93 13.22
N GLU A 315 -1.17 23.40 12.06
CA GLU A 315 -0.34 24.30 11.25
C GLU A 315 0.09 25.52 12.08
N LEU A 316 1.39 25.79 12.05
CA LEU A 316 1.96 26.93 12.74
C LEU A 316 1.90 28.17 11.85
N PRO A 317 1.71 29.39 12.42
CA PRO A 317 1.80 30.60 11.63
C PRO A 317 3.10 30.66 10.84
N GLY A 318 3.04 30.99 9.54
CA GLY A 318 4.19 31.01 8.65
C GLY A 318 5.34 31.92 9.11
N VAL A 319 5.05 32.92 9.95
CA VAL A 319 6.07 33.80 10.55
C VAL A 319 7.03 33.08 11.50
N LEU A 320 6.66 31.88 12.01
CA LEU A 320 7.57 31.07 12.82
C LEU A 320 8.69 30.41 12.02
N GLY A 321 8.52 30.27 10.70
CA GLY A 321 9.53 29.64 9.83
C GLY A 321 9.87 28.20 10.19
N ALA A 322 8.99 27.50 10.95
CA ALA A 322 9.21 26.14 11.42
C ALA A 322 8.00 25.24 11.05
N LYS A 323 8.28 23.97 10.77
CA LYS A 323 7.24 22.96 10.52
C LYS A 323 6.63 22.50 11.85
N ALA A 324 5.36 22.18 11.83
CA ALA A 324 4.68 21.59 12.99
C ALA A 324 5.34 20.24 13.36
N PRO A 325 5.64 19.99 14.65
CA PRO A 325 6.20 18.73 15.08
C PRO A 325 5.17 17.59 14.96
N MET A 326 5.68 16.35 14.77
CA MET A 326 4.84 15.17 14.92
C MET A 326 4.38 15.02 16.36
N GLN A 327 3.10 14.75 16.55
CA GLN A 327 2.49 14.55 17.87
C GLN A 327 1.36 13.54 17.80
N ASN A 328 0.89 13.04 18.94
CA ASN A 328 -0.25 12.11 19.02
C ASN A 328 -1.57 12.86 18.81
N ALA A 329 -1.84 13.30 17.58
CA ALA A 329 -2.88 14.27 17.21
C ALA A 329 -4.15 13.66 16.58
N ALA A 330 -4.13 12.37 16.20
CA ALA A 330 -5.23 11.75 15.47
C ALA A 330 -5.71 10.46 16.10
N ASP A 331 -7.03 10.21 15.98
CA ASP A 331 -7.67 8.95 16.34
C ASP A 331 -8.45 8.40 15.14
N LEU A 332 -8.33 7.10 14.88
CA LEU A 332 -9.05 6.40 13.83
C LEU A 332 -9.91 5.30 14.41
N ARG A 333 -11.04 5.02 13.76
CA ARG A 333 -11.87 3.84 14.02
C ARG A 333 -12.12 3.07 12.75
N SER A 334 -11.68 1.81 12.72
CA SER A 334 -12.01 0.85 11.69
C SER A 334 -13.05 -0.14 12.21
N LYS A 335 -14.12 -0.35 11.44
CA LYS A 335 -15.11 -1.42 11.68
C LYS A 335 -15.13 -2.29 10.45
N GLY A 336 -15.10 -3.59 10.65
CA GLY A 336 -15.10 -4.55 9.56
C GLY A 336 -15.68 -5.89 9.96
N TRP A 337 -15.85 -6.71 8.96
CA TRP A 337 -16.24 -8.10 9.10
C TRP A 337 -15.53 -8.92 8.02
N GLU A 338 -15.33 -10.18 8.31
CA GLU A 338 -14.73 -11.14 7.40
C GLU A 338 -15.40 -12.51 7.54
N ILE A 339 -15.53 -13.20 6.41
CA ILE A 339 -16.07 -14.53 6.32
C ILE A 339 -15.17 -15.38 5.44
N SER A 340 -14.89 -16.60 5.89
CA SER A 340 -14.21 -17.63 5.13
C SER A 340 -15.07 -18.89 5.12
N ILE A 341 -15.28 -19.47 3.94
CA ILE A 341 -16.06 -20.70 3.75
C ILE A 341 -15.21 -21.66 2.95
N ASP A 342 -14.98 -22.85 3.47
CA ASP A 342 -14.23 -23.91 2.81
C ASP A 342 -15.09 -25.19 2.73
N TRP A 343 -15.24 -25.70 1.53
CA TRP A 343 -15.85 -26.99 1.26
C TRP A 343 -14.81 -27.97 0.74
N ASN A 344 -14.72 -29.15 1.37
CA ASN A 344 -13.83 -30.22 0.96
C ASN A 344 -14.62 -31.53 0.93
N ASP A 345 -14.63 -32.23 -0.20
CA ASP A 345 -15.34 -33.49 -0.31
C ASP A 345 -14.71 -34.41 -1.36
N ARG A 346 -15.25 -35.63 -1.43
CA ARG A 346 -14.84 -36.65 -2.39
C ARG A 346 -16.04 -37.37 -2.97
N ILE A 347 -16.10 -37.41 -4.29
CA ILE A 347 -17.11 -38.14 -5.05
C ILE A 347 -16.41 -39.26 -5.83
N GLY A 348 -16.56 -40.49 -5.39
CA GLY A 348 -15.85 -41.64 -5.97
C GLY A 348 -14.33 -41.45 -5.90
N ASN A 349 -13.67 -41.35 -7.03
CA ASN A 349 -12.22 -41.16 -7.11
C ASN A 349 -11.79 -39.68 -7.32
N VAL A 350 -12.75 -38.75 -7.32
CA VAL A 350 -12.49 -37.32 -7.44
C VAL A 350 -12.53 -36.71 -6.05
N SER A 351 -11.42 -36.13 -5.60
CA SER A 351 -11.37 -35.22 -4.45
C SER A 351 -11.41 -33.78 -4.94
N TYR A 352 -12.21 -32.95 -4.32
CA TYR A 352 -12.31 -31.55 -4.68
C TYR A 352 -12.45 -30.65 -3.46
N TYR A 353 -12.06 -29.39 -3.63
CA TYR A 353 -12.25 -28.35 -2.63
C TYR A 353 -12.65 -27.04 -3.31
N LEU A 354 -13.41 -26.24 -2.57
CA LEU A 354 -13.77 -24.88 -2.94
C LEU A 354 -13.69 -24.00 -1.69
N GLY A 355 -12.92 -22.96 -1.74
CA GLY A 355 -12.80 -21.98 -0.67
C GLY A 355 -13.21 -20.59 -1.18
N PHE A 356 -13.91 -19.85 -0.33
CA PHE A 356 -14.34 -18.48 -0.56
C PHE A 356 -14.01 -17.64 0.67
N ASN A 357 -13.41 -16.50 0.48
CA ASN A 357 -13.26 -15.48 1.51
C ASN A 357 -13.76 -14.13 1.02
N LEU A 358 -14.39 -13.40 1.91
CA LEU A 358 -14.91 -12.06 1.65
C LEU A 358 -14.71 -11.23 2.91
N TYR A 359 -14.20 -10.02 2.74
CA TYR A 359 -14.09 -9.08 3.86
C TYR A 359 -14.37 -7.65 3.42
N ASP A 360 -14.84 -6.85 4.37
CA ASP A 360 -15.12 -5.45 4.17
C ASP A 360 -14.81 -4.66 5.43
N SER A 361 -14.26 -3.47 5.26
CA SER A 361 -14.01 -2.56 6.38
C SER A 361 -14.15 -1.11 5.98
N ARG A 362 -14.52 -0.27 6.95
CA ARG A 362 -14.54 1.20 6.85
C ARG A 362 -13.74 1.79 7.97
N THR A 363 -12.94 2.80 7.64
CA THR A 363 -12.14 3.54 8.60
C THR A 363 -12.58 4.99 8.61
N LYS A 364 -12.90 5.48 9.81
CA LYS A 364 -13.35 6.85 10.05
C LYS A 364 -12.35 7.57 10.95
N ILE A 365 -12.09 8.83 10.67
CA ILE A 365 -11.31 9.72 11.51
C ILE A 365 -12.20 10.18 12.67
N MET A 366 -11.81 9.84 13.89
CA MET A 366 -12.58 10.14 15.09
C MET A 366 -12.11 11.40 15.79
N LYS A 367 -10.84 11.75 15.58
CA LYS A 367 -10.21 12.97 16.06
C LYS A 367 -9.09 13.35 15.10
N TYR A 368 -8.99 14.61 14.77
CA TYR A 368 -7.87 15.21 14.06
C TYR A 368 -7.78 16.69 14.41
N ASP A 369 -6.61 17.14 14.84
CA ASP A 369 -6.39 18.52 15.22
C ASP A 369 -6.19 19.40 13.95
N ASN A 370 -7.29 19.64 13.22
CA ASN A 370 -7.35 20.53 12.07
C ASN A 370 -8.56 21.46 12.21
N GLU A 371 -8.32 22.65 12.69
CA GLU A 371 -9.38 23.67 12.89
C GLU A 371 -9.95 24.17 11.57
N SER A 372 -9.17 24.21 10.50
CA SER A 372 -9.60 24.73 9.20
C SER A 372 -10.59 23.83 8.47
N GLN A 373 -10.64 22.54 8.79
CA GLN A 373 -11.50 21.52 8.15
C GLN A 373 -11.48 21.56 6.60
N LEU A 374 -10.33 21.92 6.02
CA LEU A 374 -10.15 22.04 4.58
C LEU A 374 -10.44 20.72 3.85
N LEU A 375 -10.96 20.85 2.64
CA LEU A 375 -11.20 19.74 1.71
C LEU A 375 -10.08 19.65 0.67
N GLY A 376 -9.92 18.45 0.08
CA GLY A 376 -8.96 18.23 -1.00
C GLY A 376 -7.53 18.05 -0.51
N LYS A 377 -6.58 18.69 -1.19
CA LYS A 377 -5.13 18.54 -0.96
C LYS A 377 -4.47 19.89 -0.76
N ASP A 378 -3.35 19.88 -0.04
CA ASP A 378 -2.47 21.07 0.07
C ASP A 378 -1.66 21.30 -1.22
N ALA A 379 -0.85 22.35 -1.22
CA ALA A 379 0.00 22.72 -2.37
C ALA A 379 1.04 21.63 -2.72
N ASP A 380 1.41 20.78 -1.78
CA ASP A 380 2.33 19.64 -1.96
C ASP A 380 1.58 18.36 -2.39
N GLY A 381 0.27 18.45 -2.66
CA GLY A 381 -0.57 17.32 -3.06
C GLY A 381 -0.98 16.39 -1.92
N LYS A 382 -0.73 16.77 -0.66
CA LYS A 382 -1.07 15.99 0.52
C LYS A 382 -2.52 16.21 0.92
N LEU A 383 -3.24 15.11 1.16
CA LEU A 383 -4.65 15.15 1.52
C LEU A 383 -4.88 15.84 2.89
N TYR A 384 -5.85 16.75 2.94
CA TYR A 384 -6.35 17.30 4.19
C TYR A 384 -7.25 16.26 4.89
N TYR A 385 -6.98 16.02 6.16
CA TYR A 385 -7.78 15.16 7.02
C TYR A 385 -8.63 15.99 7.99
N ARG A 386 -9.83 15.54 8.28
CA ARG A 386 -10.76 16.19 9.22
C ARG A 386 -11.51 15.18 10.08
N GLU A 387 -11.96 15.61 11.22
CA GLU A 387 -12.82 14.80 12.08
C GLU A 387 -14.13 14.44 11.35
N GLY A 388 -14.57 13.19 11.52
CA GLY A 388 -15.78 12.69 10.88
C GLY A 388 -15.61 12.18 9.44
N MET A 389 -14.45 12.37 8.82
CA MET A 389 -14.15 11.90 7.46
C MET A 389 -14.01 10.38 7.42
N ASP A 390 -14.63 9.72 6.43
CA ASP A 390 -14.28 8.36 6.05
C ASP A 390 -13.00 8.37 5.20
N LEU A 391 -12.04 7.50 5.51
CA LEU A 391 -10.83 7.43 4.70
C LEU A 391 -11.17 7.08 3.25
N GLY A 392 -10.54 7.80 2.33
CA GLY A 392 -10.71 7.59 0.89
C GLY A 392 -11.89 8.34 0.27
N GLU A 393 -12.59 9.22 0.99
CA GLU A 393 -13.61 10.11 0.40
C GLU A 393 -13.04 10.86 -0.80
N ILE A 394 -13.80 10.88 -1.89
CA ILE A 394 -13.52 11.69 -3.07
C ILE A 394 -14.55 12.81 -3.10
N TRP A 395 -14.07 14.03 -2.90
CA TRP A 395 -14.86 15.25 -3.04
C TRP A 395 -14.77 15.77 -4.46
N GLY A 396 -15.89 16.18 -5.02
CA GLY A 396 -15.96 16.69 -6.37
C GLY A 396 -17.35 17.18 -6.73
N TYR A 397 -17.54 17.50 -8.00
CA TYR A 397 -18.77 18.06 -8.54
C TYR A 397 -19.62 16.99 -9.20
N HIS A 398 -20.93 17.10 -9.09
CA HIS A 398 -21.81 16.30 -9.93
C HIS A 398 -21.91 16.93 -11.32
N THR A 399 -21.56 16.17 -12.34
CA THR A 399 -21.77 16.57 -13.72
C THR A 399 -23.25 16.43 -14.06
N ASP A 400 -23.84 17.48 -14.61
CA ASP A 400 -25.18 17.40 -15.20
C ASP A 400 -25.08 16.86 -16.63
N ARG A 401 -24.45 17.63 -17.52
CA ARG A 401 -24.26 17.32 -18.95
C ARG A 401 -23.10 18.14 -19.53
N LEU A 402 -22.91 18.07 -20.83
CA LEU A 402 -22.11 19.07 -21.56
C LEU A 402 -23.02 20.25 -21.95
N TYR A 403 -22.47 21.46 -21.99
CA TYR A 403 -23.19 22.61 -22.55
C TYR A 403 -23.50 22.35 -24.01
N THR A 404 -24.73 22.69 -24.42
CA THR A 404 -25.19 22.63 -25.80
C THR A 404 -25.21 24.03 -26.41
N GLU A 405 -25.36 24.14 -27.73
CA GLU A 405 -25.53 25.42 -28.41
C GLU A 405 -26.80 26.16 -27.94
N ASP A 406 -27.84 25.41 -27.52
CA ASP A 406 -29.07 25.97 -26.99
C ASP A 406 -28.90 26.69 -25.64
N ASP A 407 -27.80 26.50 -24.94
CA ASP A 407 -27.51 27.19 -23.70
C ASP A 407 -27.01 28.62 -23.92
N PHE A 408 -26.70 28.99 -25.16
CA PHE A 408 -26.15 30.29 -25.53
C PHE A 408 -27.13 31.12 -26.36
N ASP A 409 -26.97 32.43 -26.29
CA ASP A 409 -27.70 33.36 -27.15
C ASP A 409 -27.01 33.51 -28.53
N VAL A 410 -27.63 34.29 -29.42
CA VAL A 410 -27.12 34.53 -30.80
C VAL A 410 -25.78 35.23 -30.83
N ASN A 411 -25.34 35.81 -29.73
CA ASN A 411 -24.04 36.48 -29.58
C ASN A 411 -23.00 35.57 -28.93
N GLY A 412 -23.34 34.31 -28.58
CA GLY A 412 -22.48 33.37 -27.92
C GLY A 412 -22.35 33.57 -26.40
N ASN A 413 -23.21 34.37 -25.77
CA ASN A 413 -23.24 34.53 -24.34
C ASN A 413 -24.13 33.46 -23.69
N LEU A 414 -23.72 32.98 -22.52
CA LEU A 414 -24.53 32.03 -21.73
C LEU A 414 -25.89 32.65 -21.36
N LYS A 415 -26.98 31.93 -21.57
CA LYS A 415 -28.33 32.39 -21.23
C LYS A 415 -28.50 32.56 -19.73
N PRO A 416 -29.33 33.52 -19.26
CA PRO A 416 -29.65 33.70 -17.86
C PRO A 416 -30.22 32.42 -17.22
N GLY A 417 -29.80 32.12 -15.98
CA GLY A 417 -30.27 30.96 -15.21
C GLY A 417 -29.52 29.67 -15.48
N ILE A 418 -28.55 29.65 -16.38
CA ILE A 418 -27.65 28.52 -16.57
C ILE A 418 -26.37 28.77 -15.75
N PRO A 419 -26.01 27.87 -14.80
CA PRO A 419 -24.84 28.08 -13.97
C PRO A 419 -23.54 27.90 -14.75
N LYS A 420 -22.46 28.50 -14.24
CA LYS A 420 -21.11 28.37 -14.78
C LYS A 420 -20.05 28.25 -13.70
N VAL A 421 -18.92 27.63 -14.02
CA VAL A 421 -17.77 27.60 -13.12
C VAL A 421 -17.26 29.03 -12.90
N GLU A 422 -17.07 29.40 -11.64
CA GLU A 422 -16.59 30.71 -11.25
C GLU A 422 -15.24 31.02 -11.91
N GLY A 423 -15.12 32.23 -12.48
CA GLY A 423 -13.91 32.65 -13.19
C GLY A 423 -13.78 32.10 -14.62
N TYR A 424 -14.72 31.27 -15.13
CA TYR A 424 -14.69 30.72 -16.48
C TYR A 424 -15.91 31.14 -17.31
N ASN A 425 -15.72 31.22 -18.60
CA ASN A 425 -16.80 31.43 -19.56
C ASN A 425 -16.92 30.17 -20.43
N PRO A 426 -17.97 29.36 -20.23
CA PRO A 426 -18.13 28.09 -20.96
C PRO A 426 -18.39 28.32 -22.45
N ASN A 427 -18.09 27.28 -23.22
CA ASN A 427 -18.46 27.16 -24.62
C ASN A 427 -19.32 25.88 -24.80
N PRO A 428 -20.07 25.75 -25.93
CA PRO A 428 -20.70 24.46 -26.26
C PRO A 428 -19.68 23.33 -26.21
N GLY A 429 -20.03 22.24 -25.55
CA GLY A 429 -19.17 21.08 -25.33
C GLY A 429 -18.32 21.10 -24.05
N ASP A 430 -18.32 22.19 -23.29
CA ASP A 430 -17.74 22.20 -21.95
C ASP A 430 -18.63 21.46 -20.93
N VAL A 431 -18.08 21.12 -19.77
CA VAL A 431 -18.83 20.41 -18.72
C VAL A 431 -19.70 21.38 -17.94
N LEU A 432 -21.00 21.08 -17.86
CA LEU A 432 -21.96 21.73 -16.97
C LEU A 432 -22.10 20.92 -15.69
N TYR A 433 -21.92 21.56 -14.55
CA TYR A 433 -22.07 20.97 -13.22
C TYR A 433 -23.39 21.36 -12.57
N VAL A 434 -23.81 20.56 -11.59
CA VAL A 434 -25.02 20.84 -10.79
C VAL A 434 -24.69 21.95 -9.78
N ASP A 435 -25.46 23.02 -9.84
CA ASP A 435 -25.45 24.11 -8.87
C ASP A 435 -26.36 23.73 -7.68
N TYR A 436 -25.76 23.45 -6.53
CA TYR A 436 -26.48 22.99 -5.36
C TYR A 436 -27.06 24.10 -4.49
N ASN A 437 -26.46 25.29 -4.54
CA ASN A 437 -26.93 26.43 -3.75
C ASN A 437 -27.82 27.39 -4.59
N ASN A 438 -27.92 27.17 -5.90
CA ASN A 438 -28.69 27.94 -6.88
C ASN A 438 -28.26 29.43 -6.94
N ASP A 439 -26.97 29.72 -6.82
CA ASP A 439 -26.44 31.07 -6.94
C ASP A 439 -25.95 31.40 -8.35
N GLY A 440 -25.97 30.41 -9.27
CA GLY A 440 -25.55 30.53 -10.67
C GLY A 440 -24.05 30.37 -10.86
N LEU A 441 -23.28 30.10 -9.81
CA LEU A 441 -21.82 29.93 -9.85
C LEU A 441 -21.43 28.56 -9.27
N ILE A 442 -20.67 27.80 -9.99
CA ILE A 442 -20.08 26.53 -9.53
C ILE A 442 -18.75 26.83 -8.88
N ASN A 443 -18.64 26.61 -7.59
CA ASN A 443 -17.42 26.81 -6.83
C ASN A 443 -17.31 25.88 -5.61
N ASN A 444 -16.21 25.97 -4.88
CA ASN A 444 -15.94 25.15 -3.69
C ASN A 444 -16.24 25.88 -2.35
N GLY A 445 -16.96 27.01 -2.42
CA GLY A 445 -17.25 27.83 -1.24
C GLY A 445 -15.96 28.26 -0.53
N THR A 446 -15.92 28.07 0.77
CA THR A 446 -14.69 28.32 1.56
C THR A 446 -13.74 27.11 1.55
N ASN A 447 -14.02 26.11 0.72
CA ASN A 447 -13.27 24.85 0.63
C ASN A 447 -13.16 24.10 1.97
N THR A 448 -14.21 24.12 2.77
CA THR A 448 -14.26 23.45 4.06
C THR A 448 -15.40 22.44 4.13
N GLY A 449 -15.33 21.52 5.10
CA GLY A 449 -16.41 20.58 5.33
C GLY A 449 -17.74 21.23 5.77
N LEU A 450 -17.71 22.47 6.24
CA LEU A 450 -18.89 23.24 6.65
C LEU A 450 -19.48 24.05 5.49
N ASP A 451 -18.65 24.50 4.58
CA ASP A 451 -19.04 25.24 3.39
C ASP A 451 -18.25 24.73 2.17
N PRO A 452 -18.70 23.62 1.57
CA PRO A 452 -18.06 23.01 0.42
C PRO A 452 -18.51 23.61 -0.93
N GLY A 453 -19.31 24.68 -0.93
CA GLY A 453 -19.95 25.18 -2.15
C GLY A 453 -20.79 24.10 -2.82
N ASP A 454 -20.50 23.82 -4.10
CA ASP A 454 -21.18 22.78 -4.88
C ASP A 454 -20.51 21.42 -4.81
N MET A 455 -19.36 21.30 -4.15
CA MET A 455 -18.70 19.99 -3.97
C MET A 455 -19.51 19.07 -3.06
N ARG A 456 -19.52 17.79 -3.42
CA ARG A 456 -20.13 16.70 -2.64
C ARG A 456 -19.19 15.51 -2.61
N ILE A 457 -19.43 14.55 -1.70
CA ILE A 457 -18.75 13.26 -1.73
C ILE A 457 -19.31 12.47 -2.90
N ILE A 458 -18.54 12.33 -3.97
CA ILE A 458 -18.94 11.65 -5.20
C ILE A 458 -18.51 10.18 -5.24
N GLY A 459 -17.58 9.77 -4.36
CA GLY A 459 -17.08 8.40 -4.31
C GLY A 459 -16.16 8.13 -3.14
N ASN A 460 -15.60 6.92 -3.12
CA ASN A 460 -14.60 6.49 -2.15
C ASN A 460 -13.59 5.57 -2.81
N ASN A 461 -12.28 5.86 -2.65
CA ASN A 461 -11.21 5.12 -3.30
C ASN A 461 -10.74 3.88 -2.52
N THR A 462 -11.29 3.61 -1.34
CA THR A 462 -10.95 2.41 -0.58
C THR A 462 -11.50 1.16 -1.24
N ARG A 463 -10.72 0.07 -1.14
CA ARG A 463 -11.14 -1.23 -1.67
C ARG A 463 -12.18 -1.84 -0.74
N ARG A 464 -13.40 -2.04 -1.25
CA ARG A 464 -14.53 -2.59 -0.52
C ARG A 464 -14.90 -3.96 -1.06
N TYR A 465 -15.43 -4.82 -0.19
CA TYR A 465 -15.85 -6.18 -0.56
C TYR A 465 -14.72 -6.92 -1.28
N GLN A 466 -13.57 -7.02 -0.63
CA GLN A 466 -12.44 -7.76 -1.16
C GLN A 466 -12.69 -9.26 -0.99
N TYR A 467 -12.55 -10.01 -2.07
CA TYR A 467 -12.87 -11.42 -2.09
C TYR A 467 -11.80 -12.25 -2.78
N GLY A 468 -11.74 -13.52 -2.36
CA GLY A 468 -10.91 -14.54 -2.98
C GLY A 468 -11.70 -15.83 -3.15
N ILE A 469 -11.50 -16.51 -4.28
CA ILE A 469 -12.05 -17.81 -4.56
C ILE A 469 -10.89 -18.74 -4.90
N ARG A 470 -10.81 -19.87 -4.21
CA ARG A 470 -9.83 -20.91 -4.50
C ARG A 470 -10.55 -22.22 -4.71
N GLY A 471 -10.12 -23.01 -5.66
CA GLY A 471 -10.72 -24.29 -5.90
C GLY A 471 -9.76 -25.24 -6.56
N GLY A 472 -10.09 -26.52 -6.47
CA GLY A 472 -9.31 -27.55 -7.14
C GLY A 472 -9.97 -28.90 -7.10
N ALA A 473 -9.54 -29.77 -8.02
CA ALA A 473 -9.98 -31.14 -8.09
C ALA A 473 -8.80 -32.06 -8.45
N ALA A 474 -8.80 -33.26 -7.89
CA ALA A 474 -7.80 -34.26 -8.18
C ALA A 474 -8.48 -35.59 -8.55
N TRP A 475 -8.03 -36.22 -9.64
CA TRP A 475 -8.53 -37.49 -10.15
C TRP A 475 -7.41 -38.32 -10.74
N LYS A 476 -7.16 -39.51 -10.16
CA LYS A 476 -6.18 -40.49 -10.67
C LYS A 476 -4.81 -39.89 -11.04
N GLY A 477 -4.28 -38.98 -10.20
CA GLY A 477 -2.99 -38.32 -10.42
C GLY A 477 -3.07 -36.99 -11.16
N LEU A 478 -4.13 -36.71 -11.89
CA LEU A 478 -4.39 -35.38 -12.48
C LEU A 478 -4.96 -34.45 -11.42
N SER A 479 -4.43 -33.25 -11.32
CA SER A 479 -4.93 -32.21 -10.40
C SER A 479 -4.99 -30.87 -11.10
N LEU A 480 -6.11 -30.18 -10.89
CA LEU A 480 -6.34 -28.79 -11.33
C LEU A 480 -6.59 -27.95 -10.08
N SER A 481 -5.96 -26.80 -10.01
CA SER A 481 -6.23 -25.78 -8.99
C SER A 481 -6.31 -24.40 -9.59
N PHE A 482 -7.09 -23.51 -8.98
CA PHE A 482 -7.20 -22.12 -9.39
C PHE A 482 -7.35 -21.19 -8.20
N ILE A 483 -6.92 -19.94 -8.40
CA ILE A 483 -7.09 -18.82 -7.46
C ILE A 483 -7.62 -17.62 -8.24
N LEU A 484 -8.74 -17.08 -7.78
CA LEU A 484 -9.35 -15.84 -8.25
C LEU A 484 -9.31 -14.83 -7.10
N GLN A 485 -9.13 -13.56 -7.42
CA GLN A 485 -9.11 -12.46 -6.45
C GLN A 485 -9.80 -11.23 -7.04
N GLY A 486 -10.55 -10.51 -6.22
CA GLY A 486 -11.23 -9.33 -6.71
C GLY A 486 -11.58 -8.32 -5.61
N VAL A 487 -12.08 -7.19 -6.09
CA VAL A 487 -12.61 -6.07 -5.31
C VAL A 487 -14.01 -5.77 -5.84
N GLY A 488 -15.02 -5.81 -4.98
CA GLY A 488 -16.40 -5.64 -5.40
C GLY A 488 -16.83 -4.19 -5.61
N LYS A 489 -16.13 -3.23 -4.94
CA LYS A 489 -16.39 -1.79 -5.11
C LYS A 489 -15.15 -0.97 -4.81
N ARG A 490 -14.85 -0.04 -5.70
CA ARG A 490 -13.84 1.00 -5.54
C ARG A 490 -14.14 2.11 -6.54
N ASP A 491 -14.16 3.36 -6.10
CA ASP A 491 -14.23 4.50 -7.00
C ASP A 491 -12.80 5.03 -7.21
N MET A 492 -12.45 5.35 -8.46
CA MET A 492 -11.11 5.80 -8.82
C MET A 492 -11.21 7.11 -9.62
N TRP A 493 -10.62 8.16 -9.08
CA TRP A 493 -10.40 9.38 -9.83
C TRP A 493 -9.06 9.26 -10.56
N ILE A 494 -9.13 9.22 -11.89
CA ILE A 494 -7.96 9.09 -12.76
C ILE A 494 -7.94 10.31 -13.67
N MET A 495 -6.91 11.16 -13.51
CA MET A 495 -6.71 12.34 -14.34
C MET A 495 -5.23 12.42 -14.72
N ASN A 496 -4.88 11.71 -15.78
CA ASN A 496 -3.53 11.63 -16.30
C ASN A 496 -3.53 11.48 -17.83
N GLU A 497 -2.36 11.49 -18.45
CA GLU A 497 -2.19 11.39 -19.91
C GLU A 497 -2.80 10.13 -20.53
N LEU A 498 -2.80 9.00 -19.82
CA LEU A 498 -3.39 7.76 -20.33
C LEU A 498 -4.92 7.76 -20.34
N PHE A 499 -5.54 8.60 -19.53
CA PHE A 499 -7.00 8.66 -19.41
C PHE A 499 -7.59 9.86 -20.16
N TYR A 500 -7.12 11.08 -19.88
CA TYR A 500 -7.74 12.30 -20.40
C TYR A 500 -7.06 12.76 -21.70
N PRO A 501 -7.82 13.04 -22.77
CA PRO A 501 -7.25 13.45 -24.05
C PRO A 501 -6.57 14.81 -23.94
N HIS A 502 -5.43 14.96 -24.63
CA HIS A 502 -4.67 16.20 -24.69
C HIS A 502 -4.31 16.76 -23.29
N TYR A 503 -3.87 15.87 -22.42
CA TYR A 503 -3.52 16.19 -21.04
C TYR A 503 -2.34 17.17 -20.94
N ASP A 504 -1.38 17.09 -21.86
CA ASP A 504 -0.20 17.94 -21.98
C ASP A 504 -0.05 18.37 -23.45
N GLU A 505 0.58 19.50 -23.73
CA GLU A 505 0.82 20.00 -25.09
C GLU A 505 1.67 19.06 -25.96
N PHE A 506 2.41 18.14 -25.32
CA PHE A 506 3.20 17.11 -25.98
C PHE A 506 2.54 15.71 -25.93
N SER A 507 1.34 15.59 -25.41
CA SER A 507 0.63 14.31 -25.28
C SER A 507 0.21 13.78 -26.63
N THR A 508 0.31 12.45 -26.78
CA THR A 508 -0.26 11.72 -27.91
C THR A 508 -1.68 11.27 -27.57
N PHE A 509 -2.60 11.31 -28.53
CA PHE A 509 -3.92 10.72 -28.38
C PHE A 509 -3.85 9.20 -28.47
N TYR A 510 -4.59 8.55 -27.57
CA TYR A 510 -4.84 7.11 -27.61
C TYR A 510 -6.22 6.83 -28.22
N ASP A 511 -6.43 5.65 -28.76
CA ASP A 511 -7.71 5.22 -29.37
C ASP A 511 -8.90 5.36 -28.41
N THR A 512 -8.66 5.15 -27.11
CA THR A 512 -9.64 5.31 -26.04
C THR A 512 -10.05 6.76 -25.75
N GLN A 513 -9.34 7.73 -26.30
CA GLN A 513 -9.52 9.18 -26.05
C GLN A 513 -10.19 9.90 -27.22
N LEU A 514 -10.52 9.18 -28.30
CA LEU A 514 -11.03 9.82 -29.52
C LEU A 514 -12.51 10.19 -29.45
N ASP A 515 -13.22 9.79 -28.41
CA ASP A 515 -14.62 10.14 -28.17
C ASP A 515 -14.72 11.48 -27.42
N TYR A 516 -14.35 12.56 -28.10
CA TYR A 516 -14.41 13.94 -27.59
C TYR A 516 -15.41 14.79 -28.39
N TRP A 517 -15.90 15.84 -27.76
CA TRP A 517 -16.92 16.72 -28.31
C TRP A 517 -16.42 17.51 -29.52
N THR A 518 -17.24 17.51 -30.59
CA THR A 518 -17.15 18.43 -31.73
C THR A 518 -18.57 18.90 -32.11
N PRO A 519 -18.75 19.96 -32.90
CA PRO A 519 -20.08 20.38 -33.35
C PRO A 519 -20.84 19.28 -34.09
N GLU A 520 -20.15 18.33 -34.75
CA GLU A 520 -20.70 17.19 -35.46
C GLU A 520 -20.89 15.96 -34.57
N HIS A 521 -20.29 15.96 -33.37
CA HIS A 521 -20.30 14.84 -32.41
C HIS A 521 -20.55 15.35 -30.98
N THR A 522 -21.81 15.69 -30.71
CA THR A 522 -22.23 16.32 -29.44
C THR A 522 -22.49 15.35 -28.29
N ASP A 523 -22.78 14.06 -28.61
CA ASP A 523 -22.97 12.98 -27.63
C ASP A 523 -21.66 12.22 -27.39
N SER A 524 -20.67 12.92 -26.87
CA SER A 524 -19.30 12.41 -26.64
C SER A 524 -19.03 12.17 -25.17
N TYR A 525 -18.08 11.28 -24.86
CA TYR A 525 -17.65 11.01 -23.48
C TYR A 525 -16.78 12.14 -22.93
N PHE A 526 -15.78 12.59 -23.70
CA PHE A 526 -14.92 13.71 -23.30
C PHE A 526 -15.49 15.06 -23.79
N PRO A 527 -15.20 16.15 -23.07
CA PRO A 527 -15.70 17.46 -23.42
C PRO A 527 -14.95 18.03 -24.62
N ARG A 528 -15.29 19.26 -24.98
CA ARG A 528 -14.53 20.06 -25.94
C ARG A 528 -13.07 20.16 -25.53
N LEU A 529 -12.16 19.89 -26.46
CA LEU A 529 -10.73 19.92 -26.19
C LEU A 529 -10.15 21.32 -26.30
N TYR A 530 -9.27 21.63 -25.36
CA TYR A 530 -8.44 22.83 -25.35
C TYR A 530 -6.98 22.43 -25.21
N GLN A 531 -6.08 23.29 -25.66
CA GLN A 531 -4.68 23.14 -25.31
C GLN A 531 -4.53 23.23 -23.79
N MET A 532 -3.76 22.36 -23.19
CA MET A 532 -3.53 22.34 -21.74
C MET A 532 -3.12 23.71 -21.21
N SER A 533 -3.59 24.08 -20.03
CA SER A 533 -3.42 25.40 -19.40
C SER A 533 -4.07 26.56 -20.14
N LYS A 534 -4.86 26.29 -21.19
CA LYS A 534 -5.61 27.32 -21.95
C LYS A 534 -7.10 26.98 -22.00
N GLY A 535 -7.89 27.99 -22.29
CA GLY A 535 -9.34 27.84 -22.36
C GLY A 535 -9.94 27.30 -21.05
N ASN A 536 -10.95 26.46 -21.18
CA ASN A 536 -11.71 25.90 -20.05
C ASN A 536 -11.22 24.52 -19.60
N THR A 537 -9.99 24.12 -19.92
CA THR A 537 -9.44 22.81 -19.51
C THR A 537 -9.53 22.61 -17.99
N ALA A 538 -9.14 23.61 -17.20
CA ALA A 538 -9.18 23.49 -15.74
C ALA A 538 -10.61 23.29 -15.20
N ALA A 539 -11.60 23.99 -15.78
CA ALA A 539 -13.02 23.79 -15.45
C ALA A 539 -13.50 22.40 -15.85
N ASN A 540 -13.14 21.91 -17.04
CA ASN A 540 -13.56 20.61 -17.56
C ASN A 540 -12.91 19.41 -16.83
N THR A 541 -11.75 19.61 -16.19
CA THR A 541 -10.97 18.55 -15.51
C THR A 541 -11.13 18.57 -13.99
N MET A 542 -12.00 19.38 -13.42
CA MET A 542 -12.33 19.34 -12.00
C MET A 542 -12.81 17.93 -11.62
N THR A 543 -12.51 17.51 -10.39
CA THR A 543 -12.95 16.22 -9.87
C THR A 543 -14.47 16.10 -9.94
N GLN A 544 -14.98 15.09 -10.67
CA GLN A 544 -16.40 15.02 -11.06
C GLN A 544 -16.93 13.62 -11.26
N THR A 545 -18.23 13.46 -11.27
CA THR A 545 -18.89 12.16 -11.43
C THR A 545 -18.73 11.55 -12.82
N ARG A 546 -18.63 12.37 -13.89
CA ARG A 546 -18.52 11.88 -15.28
C ARG A 546 -17.28 11.05 -15.53
N TYR A 547 -16.15 11.44 -14.95
CA TYR A 547 -14.86 10.78 -15.16
C TYR A 547 -14.42 9.93 -13.96
N LEU A 548 -15.29 9.78 -12.96
CA LEU A 548 -15.06 8.85 -11.86
C LEU A 548 -15.16 7.41 -12.37
N GLN A 549 -14.11 6.64 -12.24
CA GLN A 549 -14.00 5.30 -12.77
C GLN A 549 -14.39 4.24 -11.72
N ASN A 550 -15.01 3.16 -12.22
CA ASN A 550 -15.28 1.98 -11.41
C ASN A 550 -14.04 1.09 -11.34
N GLY A 551 -13.38 1.07 -10.20
CA GLY A 551 -12.19 0.25 -9.94
C GLY A 551 -12.49 -1.16 -9.38
N ALA A 552 -13.72 -1.67 -9.52
CA ALA A 552 -14.04 -3.05 -9.19
C ALA A 552 -13.45 -4.00 -10.23
N TYR A 553 -12.94 -5.15 -9.78
CA TYR A 553 -12.31 -6.12 -10.67
C TYR A 553 -12.36 -7.55 -10.14
N LEU A 554 -12.15 -8.51 -11.04
CA LEU A 554 -11.88 -9.92 -10.78
C LEU A 554 -10.66 -10.36 -11.58
N SER A 555 -9.62 -10.84 -10.90
CA SER A 555 -8.39 -11.35 -11.53
C SER A 555 -8.27 -12.87 -11.39
N ILE A 556 -7.90 -13.55 -12.47
CA ILE A 556 -7.45 -14.93 -12.47
C ILE A 556 -5.98 -14.93 -12.09
N ARG A 557 -5.71 -15.18 -10.79
CA ARG A 557 -4.36 -15.08 -10.23
C ARG A 557 -3.47 -16.24 -10.55
N ASN A 558 -4.04 -17.43 -10.48
CA ASN A 558 -3.31 -18.64 -10.78
C ASN A 558 -4.24 -19.74 -11.30
N ILE A 559 -3.77 -20.49 -12.28
CA ILE A 559 -4.32 -21.79 -12.68
C ILE A 559 -3.15 -22.74 -12.80
N THR A 560 -3.21 -23.86 -12.09
CA THR A 560 -2.17 -24.89 -12.12
C THR A 560 -2.79 -26.24 -12.48
N LEU A 561 -2.26 -26.86 -13.52
CA LEU A 561 -2.56 -28.24 -13.92
C LEU A 561 -1.33 -29.10 -13.63
N SER A 562 -1.52 -30.19 -12.89
CA SER A 562 -0.43 -31.11 -12.59
C SER A 562 -0.83 -32.57 -12.76
N TYR A 563 0.16 -33.39 -13.07
CA TYR A 563 -0.02 -34.84 -13.19
C TYR A 563 1.07 -35.57 -12.41
N SER A 564 0.65 -36.38 -11.44
CA SER A 564 1.54 -37.27 -10.68
C SER A 564 1.54 -38.64 -11.34
N LEU A 565 2.70 -39.12 -11.76
CA LEU A 565 2.84 -40.40 -12.42
C LEU A 565 2.50 -41.55 -11.47
N PRO A 566 1.88 -42.63 -11.97
CA PRO A 566 1.59 -43.82 -11.17
C PRO A 566 2.87 -44.43 -10.57
N LYS A 567 2.83 -44.77 -9.28
CA LYS A 567 3.98 -45.38 -8.56
C LYS A 567 4.58 -46.57 -9.27
N LYS A 568 3.78 -47.42 -9.92
CA LYS A 568 4.24 -48.60 -10.68
C LYS A 568 5.25 -48.27 -11.80
N TRP A 569 5.22 -47.04 -12.35
CA TRP A 569 6.17 -46.59 -13.36
C TRP A 569 7.44 -46.05 -12.75
N LEU A 570 7.42 -45.66 -11.50
CA LEU A 570 8.52 -44.99 -10.80
C LEU A 570 9.39 -45.99 -10.01
N THR A 571 8.78 -47.06 -9.49
CA THR A 571 9.47 -48.08 -8.68
C THR A 571 10.75 -48.65 -9.33
N PRO A 572 10.80 -48.94 -10.65
CA PRO A 572 12.04 -49.40 -11.28
C PRO A 572 13.18 -48.39 -11.27
N TRP A 573 12.87 -47.11 -11.13
CA TRP A 573 13.81 -46.00 -11.13
C TRP A 573 14.19 -45.53 -9.72
N GLY A 574 13.71 -46.20 -8.68
CA GLY A 574 13.94 -45.80 -7.28
C GLY A 574 13.25 -44.50 -6.84
N ALA A 575 12.40 -43.95 -7.69
CA ALA A 575 11.70 -42.71 -7.39
C ALA A 575 10.37 -42.98 -6.64
N LYS A 576 10.08 -42.17 -5.62
CA LYS A 576 8.85 -42.25 -4.82
C LYS A 576 7.70 -41.46 -5.42
N ASN A 577 8.01 -40.33 -6.04
CA ASN A 577 7.02 -39.47 -6.70
C ASN A 577 7.67 -38.72 -7.86
N LEU A 578 6.93 -38.58 -8.96
CA LEU A 578 7.25 -37.68 -10.08
C LEU A 578 5.98 -36.95 -10.48
N GLN A 579 5.99 -35.66 -10.32
CA GLN A 579 4.89 -34.78 -10.72
C GLN A 579 5.39 -33.79 -11.75
N ILE A 580 4.64 -33.66 -12.83
CA ILE A 580 4.83 -32.65 -13.88
C ILE A 580 3.72 -31.62 -13.66
N PHE A 581 4.03 -30.34 -13.76
CA PHE A 581 3.04 -29.29 -13.65
C PHE A 581 3.24 -28.17 -14.67
N PHE A 582 2.14 -27.55 -15.01
CA PHE A 582 2.07 -26.29 -15.75
C PHE A 582 1.25 -25.30 -14.93
N SER A 583 1.79 -24.10 -14.74
CA SER A 583 1.14 -23.02 -13.98
C SER A 583 1.14 -21.73 -14.78
N GLY A 584 0.00 -21.05 -14.80
CA GLY A 584 -0.15 -19.70 -15.31
C GLY A 584 -0.51 -18.73 -14.19
N GLU A 585 0.20 -17.60 -14.13
CA GLU A 585 -0.03 -16.56 -13.13
C GLU A 585 -0.44 -15.23 -13.77
N ASN A 586 -1.31 -14.46 -13.08
CA ASN A 586 -1.86 -13.19 -13.53
C ASN A 586 -2.44 -13.27 -14.96
N LEU A 587 -3.24 -14.31 -15.23
CA LEU A 587 -3.65 -14.67 -16.58
C LEU A 587 -4.59 -13.65 -17.20
N PHE A 588 -5.56 -13.16 -16.44
CA PHE A 588 -6.56 -12.22 -16.92
C PHE A 588 -7.17 -11.42 -15.76
N THR A 589 -7.52 -10.16 -16.04
CA THR A 589 -8.29 -9.29 -15.14
C THR A 589 -9.53 -8.81 -15.89
N PHE A 590 -10.69 -9.02 -15.28
CA PHE A 590 -11.96 -8.44 -15.69
C PHE A 590 -12.18 -7.18 -14.88
N ASP A 591 -12.25 -6.05 -15.51
CA ASP A 591 -12.42 -4.74 -14.89
C ASP A 591 -13.30 -3.82 -15.76
N HIS A 592 -13.51 -2.58 -15.31
CA HIS A 592 -14.34 -1.58 -15.98
C HIS A 592 -13.52 -0.37 -16.43
N LEU A 593 -12.19 -0.44 -16.30
CA LEU A 593 -11.32 0.66 -16.69
C LEU A 593 -11.10 0.70 -18.21
N PRO A 594 -10.78 1.85 -18.79
CA PRO A 594 -10.31 1.94 -20.15
C PRO A 594 -9.09 1.04 -20.40
N LYS A 595 -8.97 0.52 -21.62
CA LYS A 595 -7.83 -0.33 -22.01
C LYS A 595 -6.49 0.34 -21.73
N GLY A 596 -5.56 -0.41 -21.18
CA GLY A 596 -4.23 0.08 -20.80
C GLY A 596 -4.10 0.51 -19.34
N LEU A 597 -5.21 0.69 -18.64
CA LEU A 597 -5.22 0.95 -17.20
C LEU A 597 -5.40 -0.36 -16.43
N ASP A 598 -4.76 -0.45 -15.27
CA ASP A 598 -4.84 -1.62 -14.38
C ASP A 598 -5.41 -1.18 -13.02
N PRO A 599 -6.53 -1.76 -12.53
CA PRO A 599 -7.16 -1.33 -11.29
C PRO A 599 -6.30 -1.50 -10.04
N GLU A 600 -5.22 -2.27 -10.13
CA GLU A 600 -4.30 -2.47 -9.01
C GLU A 600 -3.05 -1.61 -9.07
N ARG A 601 -2.68 -1.16 -10.27
CA ARG A 601 -1.42 -0.46 -10.54
C ARG A 601 -1.59 0.99 -10.99
N THR A 602 -2.78 1.40 -11.38
CA THR A 602 -3.03 2.75 -11.86
C THR A 602 -2.79 3.78 -10.75
N VAL A 603 -1.99 4.78 -11.05
CA VAL A 603 -1.83 5.98 -10.22
C VAL A 603 -3.06 6.86 -10.44
N THR A 604 -3.74 7.20 -9.34
CA THR A 604 -5.08 7.79 -9.43
C THR A 604 -5.08 9.32 -9.54
N ASP A 605 -4.16 10.03 -8.93
CA ASP A 605 -4.37 11.45 -8.68
C ASP A 605 -3.11 12.30 -8.74
N ASP A 606 -2.13 11.90 -9.49
CA ASP A 606 -0.95 12.72 -9.72
C ASP A 606 -1.12 13.52 -11.02
N LEU A 607 -1.50 14.80 -10.89
CA LEU A 607 -1.64 15.74 -12.02
C LEU A 607 -0.34 15.96 -12.80
N GLY A 608 0.81 15.58 -12.26
CA GLY A 608 2.10 15.60 -12.94
C GLY A 608 2.53 14.26 -13.51
N SER A 609 1.80 13.19 -13.21
CA SER A 609 2.17 11.85 -13.66
C SER A 609 1.57 11.54 -15.01
N ARG A 610 2.39 10.95 -15.87
CA ARG A 610 1.91 10.40 -17.14
C ARG A 610 1.08 9.13 -16.95
N GLY A 611 0.86 8.68 -15.71
CA GLY A 611 0.12 7.46 -15.37
C GLY A 611 0.83 6.17 -15.73
N PHE A 612 2.08 6.23 -16.17
CA PHE A 612 2.83 5.07 -16.59
C PHE A 612 3.27 4.23 -15.40
N THR A 613 2.62 3.10 -15.22
CA THR A 613 2.98 2.10 -14.22
C THR A 613 3.42 0.82 -14.90
N TYR A 614 4.36 0.10 -14.28
CA TYR A 614 4.79 -1.18 -14.82
C TYR A 614 3.67 -2.22 -14.62
N PRO A 615 3.11 -2.81 -15.70
CA PRO A 615 1.98 -3.73 -15.58
C PRO A 615 2.38 -5.05 -14.91
N TYR A 616 1.40 -5.77 -14.37
CA TYR A 616 1.62 -7.14 -13.94
C TYR A 616 1.95 -8.03 -15.14
N MET A 617 3.04 -8.78 -15.01
CA MET A 617 3.46 -9.73 -16.02
C MET A 617 2.63 -11.01 -15.92
N ARG A 618 2.15 -11.53 -17.05
CA ARG A 618 1.67 -12.90 -17.14
C ARG A 618 2.87 -13.82 -17.09
N GLN A 619 2.81 -14.84 -16.25
CA GLN A 619 3.90 -15.82 -16.13
C GLN A 619 3.36 -17.21 -16.43
N TYR A 620 4.13 -17.97 -17.20
CA TYR A 620 3.86 -19.36 -17.48
C TYR A 620 5.05 -20.18 -17.03
N SER A 621 4.79 -21.15 -16.17
CA SER A 621 5.83 -21.99 -15.58
C SER A 621 5.55 -23.45 -15.90
N PHE A 622 6.58 -24.15 -16.32
CA PHE A 622 6.57 -25.61 -16.44
C PHE A 622 7.62 -26.18 -15.50
N GLY A 623 7.25 -27.21 -14.76
CA GLY A 623 8.17 -27.79 -13.78
C GLY A 623 7.95 -29.26 -13.52
N ILE A 624 8.97 -29.86 -12.91
CA ILE A 624 9.01 -31.26 -12.53
C ILE A 624 9.40 -31.35 -11.04
N ASN A 625 8.62 -32.07 -10.26
CA ASN A 625 8.93 -32.40 -8.88
C ASN A 625 9.26 -33.89 -8.78
N LEU A 626 10.51 -34.22 -8.47
CA LEU A 626 10.97 -35.57 -8.27
C LEU A 626 11.32 -35.81 -6.81
N THR A 627 10.77 -36.89 -6.23
CA THR A 627 11.14 -37.39 -4.90
C THR A 627 11.77 -38.77 -5.05
N LEU A 628 12.98 -38.94 -4.59
CA LEU A 628 13.75 -40.18 -4.58
C LEU A 628 13.51 -40.99 -3.32
#